data_8b8823399572db4ed9a3b964f66c2296
#
_entry.id   8b8823399572db4ed9a3b964f66c2296
#
_cell.length_a   1.000
_cell.length_b   1.000
_cell.length_c   1.000
_cell.angle_alpha   90.00
_cell.angle_beta   90.00
_cell.angle_gamma   90.00
#
_symmetry.space_group_name_H-M   'P 1'
#
loop_
_entity.id
_entity.type
_entity.pdbx_description
1 polymer ?
#
loop_
_entity_poly.entity_id
_entity_poly.type
_entity_poly.pdbx_seq_one_letter_code
_entity_poly.pdbx_strand_id
1 'polypeptide(L)'
;MPSQKRSKKSSLKLLLLALLVGSSVVACGTPSQRYASYKPDGVFLALPKTWHEISTEKLAQQEAQSTAVGAAERAAAVKWQVAYSPSSQITAADVFSIKNSEQPIVFLRIRSLSNVERNLVSFNSLRDVIVPLSSWIDGSSTIPRFTLLADDEVTEKGGSGVHSRFVFGPAEATAQTLDQTVVLSNDRRTLYVLVMRCTETCFEQNHEVLDKIAASFTVHGK
;
A
#
# COMPACT_ATOMS: atom_id res chain seq x y z
N MET A 1 59.70 12.68 62.04
CA MET A 1 59.19 11.60 61.16
C MET A 1 57.72 11.85 60.91
N PRO A 2 57.31 12.31 59.73
CA PRO A 2 55.91 12.46 59.42
C PRO A 2 55.37 11.30 58.53
N SER A 3 54.26 10.72 58.99
CA SER A 3 53.51 9.62 58.37
C SER A 3 52.75 10.06 57.13
N GLN A 4 52.99 9.41 56.02
CA GLN A 4 52.23 9.64 54.74
C GLN A 4 50.91 8.86 54.82
N LYS A 5 49.79 9.58 54.85
CA LYS A 5 48.45 9.08 54.54
C LYS A 5 48.22 9.05 52.98
N ARG A 6 48.34 7.87 52.40
CA ARG A 6 47.99 7.66 50.98
C ARG A 6 46.46 7.70 50.81
N SER A 7 46.01 8.60 49.96
CA SER A 7 44.64 8.81 49.56
C SER A 7 44.10 7.62 48.70
N LYS A 8 43.11 6.88 49.21
CA LYS A 8 42.37 5.80 48.51
C LYS A 8 41.19 6.28 47.66
N LYS A 9 41.11 7.58 47.32
CA LYS A 9 39.94 8.16 46.62
C LYS A 9 40.01 8.14 45.08
N SER A 10 41.15 7.74 44.48
CA SER A 10 41.33 7.82 43.02
C SER A 10 40.84 6.57 42.27
N SER A 11 40.81 5.39 42.90
CA SER A 11 40.46 4.13 42.24
C SER A 11 38.93 3.93 42.04
N LEU A 12 38.12 4.58 42.86
CA LEU A 12 36.66 4.41 42.78
C LEU A 12 36.02 5.20 41.64
N LYS A 13 36.65 6.32 41.22
CA LYS A 13 36.16 7.12 40.09
C LYS A 13 36.46 6.49 38.73
N LEU A 14 37.54 5.71 38.60
CA LEU A 14 37.84 4.99 37.33
C LEU A 14 36.92 3.79 37.09
N LEU A 15 36.48 3.12 38.19
CA LEU A 15 35.55 1.97 38.06
C LEU A 15 34.14 2.38 37.66
N LEU A 16 33.66 3.57 38.05
CA LEU A 16 32.37 4.10 37.67
C LEU A 16 32.32 4.58 36.22
N LEU A 17 33.45 5.02 35.65
CA LEU A 17 33.50 5.45 34.24
C LEU A 17 33.52 4.25 33.27
N ALA A 18 34.03 3.10 33.67
CA ALA A 18 34.06 1.89 32.86
C ALA A 18 32.70 1.19 32.75
N LEU A 19 31.77 1.41 33.70
CA LEU A 19 30.42 0.83 33.67
C LEU A 19 29.45 1.59 32.77
N LEU A 20 29.75 2.84 32.40
CA LEU A 20 28.87 3.67 31.54
C LEU A 20 29.10 3.48 30.04
N VAL A 21 30.18 2.85 29.62
CA VAL A 21 30.50 2.62 28.20
C VAL A 21 29.96 1.28 27.68
N GLY A 22 29.49 0.39 28.56
CA GLY A 22 29.05 -0.97 28.23
C GLY A 22 27.58 -1.11 27.75
N SER A 23 26.76 -0.03 27.73
CA SER A 23 25.30 -0.16 27.54
C SER A 23 24.79 0.27 26.15
N SER A 24 25.66 0.54 25.21
CA SER A 24 25.26 0.89 23.84
C SER A 24 25.36 -0.31 22.89
N VAL A 25 24.88 -1.48 23.29
CA VAL A 25 24.49 -2.51 22.32
C VAL A 25 23.16 -2.06 21.75
N VAL A 26 23.21 -1.18 20.74
CA VAL A 26 22.07 -0.94 19.85
C VAL A 26 21.75 -2.30 19.24
N ALA A 27 20.71 -2.95 19.77
CA ALA A 27 20.14 -4.11 19.13
C ALA A 27 19.71 -3.67 17.73
N CYS A 28 20.50 -3.98 16.71
CA CYS A 28 20.06 -3.97 15.32
C CYS A 28 18.97 -5.04 15.21
N GLY A 29 17.75 -4.68 15.62
CA GLY A 29 16.58 -5.49 15.37
C GLY A 29 16.47 -5.71 13.86
N THR A 30 16.23 -6.95 13.43
CA THR A 30 15.91 -7.23 12.03
C THR A 30 14.79 -6.29 11.59
N PRO A 31 14.90 -5.61 10.43
CA PRO A 31 13.89 -4.70 9.96
C PRO A 31 12.51 -5.38 10.01
N SER A 32 11.55 -4.77 10.69
CA SER A 32 10.17 -5.27 10.78
C SER A 32 9.39 -5.07 9.49
N GLN A 33 9.95 -4.31 8.55
CA GLN A 33 9.35 -3.94 7.27
C GLN A 33 10.16 -4.48 6.09
N ARG A 34 9.47 -4.66 4.97
CA ARG A 34 10.00 -4.86 3.62
C ARG A 34 9.45 -3.77 2.72
N TYR A 35 10.09 -3.56 1.58
CA TYR A 35 9.66 -2.56 0.61
C TYR A 35 9.31 -3.22 -0.71
N ALA A 36 8.10 -2.95 -1.21
CA ALA A 36 7.79 -3.09 -2.62
C ALA A 36 8.26 -1.83 -3.34
N SER A 37 9.00 -1.97 -4.44
CA SER A 37 9.51 -0.81 -5.15
C SER A 37 9.58 -1.02 -6.65
N TYR A 38 9.23 0.02 -7.41
CA TYR A 38 9.47 0.14 -8.84
C TYR A 38 10.40 1.31 -9.11
N LYS A 39 11.69 1.02 -9.10
CA LYS A 39 12.75 2.03 -9.20
C LYS A 39 12.67 2.93 -10.43
N PRO A 40 12.26 2.44 -11.65
CA PRO A 40 12.22 3.30 -12.84
C PRO A 40 11.36 4.55 -12.71
N ASP A 41 10.30 4.48 -11.89
CA ASP A 41 9.39 5.60 -11.66
C ASP A 41 9.44 6.09 -10.19
N GLY A 42 10.39 5.60 -9.38
CA GLY A 42 10.56 6.00 -7.98
C GLY A 42 9.34 5.70 -7.11
N VAL A 43 8.71 4.53 -7.29
CA VAL A 43 7.56 4.11 -6.50
C VAL A 43 8.01 3.23 -5.35
N PHE A 44 7.50 3.52 -4.15
CA PHE A 44 7.79 2.78 -2.92
C PHE A 44 6.54 2.53 -2.10
N LEU A 45 6.50 1.38 -1.44
CA LEU A 45 5.48 0.99 -0.49
C LEU A 45 6.13 0.15 0.62
N ALA A 46 5.94 0.53 1.88
CA ALA A 46 6.43 -0.23 3.03
C ALA A 46 5.35 -1.22 3.50
N LEU A 47 5.76 -2.47 3.75
CA LEU A 47 4.86 -3.54 4.19
C LEU A 47 5.47 -4.29 5.38
N PRO A 48 4.65 -4.94 6.23
CA PRO A 48 5.16 -5.84 7.23
C PRO A 48 5.96 -6.98 6.57
N LYS A 49 7.13 -7.31 7.12
CA LYS A 49 8.02 -8.35 6.58
C LYS A 49 7.37 -9.73 6.54
N THR A 50 6.41 -9.96 7.42
CA THR A 50 5.67 -11.25 7.56
C THR A 50 4.61 -11.47 6.49
N TRP A 51 4.26 -10.45 5.70
CA TRP A 51 3.25 -10.59 4.67
C TRP A 51 3.79 -11.36 3.46
N HIS A 52 2.94 -12.21 2.90
CA HIS A 52 3.23 -13.04 1.73
C HIS A 52 3.05 -12.24 0.45
N GLU A 53 3.99 -12.38 -0.46
CA GLU A 53 3.98 -11.73 -1.76
C GLU A 53 3.31 -12.62 -2.82
N ILE A 54 2.45 -12.01 -3.61
CA ILE A 54 1.95 -12.56 -4.88
C ILE A 54 2.69 -11.80 -5.98
N SER A 55 3.61 -12.50 -6.66
CA SER A 55 4.56 -11.87 -7.57
C SER A 55 3.92 -11.36 -8.87
N THR A 56 4.64 -10.45 -9.54
CA THR A 56 4.26 -9.93 -10.87
C THR A 56 3.92 -11.04 -11.85
N GLU A 57 4.71 -12.12 -11.87
CA GLU A 57 4.54 -13.24 -12.78
C GLU A 57 3.23 -14.00 -12.53
N LYS A 58 2.91 -14.27 -11.24
CA LYS A 58 1.65 -14.92 -10.86
C LYS A 58 0.44 -14.09 -11.23
N LEU A 59 0.52 -12.78 -11.00
CA LEU A 59 -0.54 -11.84 -11.37
C LEU A 59 -0.70 -11.77 -12.90
N ALA A 60 0.39 -11.68 -13.66
CA ALA A 60 0.34 -11.65 -15.11
C ALA A 60 -0.22 -12.97 -15.70
N GLN A 61 0.14 -14.12 -15.13
CA GLN A 61 -0.43 -15.42 -15.52
C GLN A 61 -1.95 -15.47 -15.28
N GLN A 62 -2.43 -14.93 -14.17
CA GLN A 62 -3.85 -14.88 -13.89
C GLN A 62 -4.60 -13.92 -14.84
N GLU A 63 -4.02 -12.76 -15.16
CA GLU A 63 -4.61 -11.83 -16.14
C GLU A 63 -4.68 -12.42 -17.54
N ALA A 64 -3.67 -13.17 -17.95
CA ALA A 64 -3.64 -13.84 -19.26
C ALA A 64 -4.78 -14.86 -19.47
N GLN A 65 -5.43 -15.32 -18.38
CA GLN A 65 -6.60 -16.20 -18.44
C GLN A 65 -7.90 -15.45 -18.68
N SER A 66 -7.91 -14.11 -18.63
CA SER A 66 -9.10 -13.31 -18.80
C SER A 66 -9.55 -13.30 -20.26
N THR A 67 -10.81 -13.67 -20.50
CA THR A 67 -11.47 -13.60 -21.84
C THR A 67 -12.27 -12.30 -22.01
N ALA A 68 -12.21 -11.36 -21.06
CA ALA A 68 -12.94 -10.11 -21.13
C ALA A 68 -12.43 -9.25 -22.30
N VAL A 69 -13.34 -8.51 -22.94
CA VAL A 69 -12.99 -7.59 -24.03
C VAL A 69 -11.92 -6.59 -23.57
N GLY A 70 -10.86 -6.44 -24.33
CA GLY A 70 -9.73 -5.54 -24.03
C GLY A 70 -8.80 -6.04 -22.91
N ALA A 71 -8.91 -7.31 -22.46
CA ALA A 71 -8.06 -7.86 -21.43
C ALA A 71 -6.59 -7.89 -21.84
N ALA A 72 -6.30 -8.28 -23.08
CA ALA A 72 -4.94 -8.36 -23.61
C ALA A 72 -4.28 -6.96 -23.67
N GLU A 73 -5.00 -5.94 -24.12
CA GLU A 73 -4.53 -4.56 -24.17
C GLU A 73 -4.28 -3.99 -22.78
N ARG A 74 -5.19 -4.27 -21.82
CA ARG A 74 -4.99 -3.87 -20.41
C ARG A 74 -3.77 -4.55 -19.80
N ALA A 75 -3.58 -5.85 -20.04
CA ALA A 75 -2.41 -6.59 -19.57
C ALA A 75 -1.11 -6.05 -20.19
N ALA A 76 -1.10 -5.77 -21.50
CA ALA A 76 0.05 -5.20 -22.21
C ALA A 76 0.44 -3.80 -21.70
N ALA A 77 -0.50 -3.05 -21.15
CA ALA A 77 -0.24 -1.73 -20.58
C ALA A 77 0.44 -1.79 -19.19
N VAL A 78 0.46 -2.95 -18.53
CA VAL A 78 1.04 -3.11 -17.20
C VAL A 78 2.56 -3.03 -17.28
N LYS A 79 3.16 -2.11 -16.55
CA LYS A 79 4.61 -1.97 -16.39
C LYS A 79 5.13 -2.86 -15.26
N TRP A 80 4.37 -2.90 -14.17
CA TRP A 80 4.70 -3.65 -12.98
C TRP A 80 3.49 -3.77 -12.06
N GLN A 81 3.41 -4.88 -11.34
CA GLN A 81 2.38 -5.10 -10.34
C GLN A 81 2.84 -6.11 -9.29
N VAL A 82 2.32 -5.99 -8.09
CA VAL A 82 2.61 -6.90 -6.98
C VAL A 82 1.45 -6.86 -5.98
N ALA A 83 1.20 -7.96 -5.30
CA ALA A 83 0.23 -7.96 -4.21
C ALA A 83 0.79 -8.61 -2.95
N TYR A 84 0.19 -8.28 -1.81
CA TYR A 84 0.59 -8.77 -0.49
C TYR A 84 -0.62 -9.09 0.37
N SER A 85 -0.49 -10.11 1.23
CA SER A 85 -1.48 -10.44 2.24
C SER A 85 -0.78 -11.05 3.47
N PRO A 86 -1.33 -10.90 4.69
CA PRO A 86 -0.85 -11.65 5.84
C PRO A 86 -1.07 -13.17 5.70
N SER A 87 -2.02 -13.58 4.85
CA SER A 87 -2.34 -14.99 4.59
C SER A 87 -1.68 -15.52 3.34
N SER A 88 -0.99 -16.66 3.45
CA SER A 88 -0.44 -17.39 2.31
C SER A 88 -1.51 -18.07 1.43
N GLN A 89 -2.76 -18.10 1.87
CA GLN A 89 -3.89 -18.68 1.13
C GLN A 89 -4.43 -17.75 0.04
N ILE A 90 -4.13 -16.45 0.11
CA ILE A 90 -4.55 -15.48 -0.92
C ILE A 90 -3.76 -15.74 -2.21
N THR A 91 -4.49 -15.86 -3.29
CA THR A 91 -3.97 -16.16 -4.63
C THR A 91 -4.09 -14.96 -5.57
N ALA A 92 -3.49 -15.05 -6.76
CA ALA A 92 -3.66 -14.03 -7.80
C ALA A 92 -5.13 -13.90 -8.26
N ALA A 93 -5.91 -14.98 -8.25
CA ALA A 93 -7.33 -14.93 -8.56
C ALA A 93 -8.11 -14.10 -7.53
N ASP A 94 -7.75 -14.19 -6.25
CA ASP A 94 -8.38 -13.39 -5.19
C ASP A 94 -8.05 -11.90 -5.35
N VAL A 95 -6.83 -11.57 -5.78
CA VAL A 95 -6.42 -10.17 -6.03
C VAL A 95 -7.31 -9.50 -7.07
N PHE A 96 -7.63 -10.20 -8.17
CA PHE A 96 -8.46 -9.68 -9.27
C PHE A 96 -9.97 -9.88 -9.06
N SER A 97 -10.36 -10.57 -8.00
CA SER A 97 -11.78 -10.75 -7.66
C SER A 97 -12.29 -9.58 -6.83
N ILE A 98 -13.53 -9.15 -7.06
CA ILE A 98 -14.26 -8.24 -6.17
C ILE A 98 -15.00 -8.98 -5.05
N LYS A 99 -14.85 -10.30 -4.97
CA LYS A 99 -15.45 -11.09 -3.86
C LYS A 99 -14.81 -10.70 -2.53
N ASN A 100 -15.57 -10.81 -1.47
CA ASN A 100 -15.10 -10.53 -0.11
C ASN A 100 -13.90 -11.40 0.26
N SER A 101 -12.96 -10.80 0.96
CA SER A 101 -11.82 -11.49 1.57
C SER A 101 -11.81 -11.21 3.06
N GLU A 102 -11.72 -12.27 3.88
CA GLU A 102 -11.56 -12.17 5.34
C GLU A 102 -10.12 -11.79 5.74
N GLN A 103 -9.23 -11.66 4.75
CA GLN A 103 -7.84 -11.28 4.95
C GLN A 103 -7.52 -10.02 4.13
N PRO A 104 -6.72 -9.10 4.67
CA PRO A 104 -6.28 -7.94 3.90
C PRO A 104 -5.56 -8.35 2.61
N ILE A 105 -5.92 -7.70 1.52
CA ILE A 105 -5.22 -7.77 0.24
C ILE A 105 -4.73 -6.36 -0.08
N VAL A 106 -3.43 -6.21 -0.27
CA VAL A 106 -2.79 -4.99 -0.76
C VAL A 106 -2.28 -5.25 -2.17
N PHE A 107 -2.71 -4.45 -3.12
CA PHE A 107 -2.35 -4.58 -4.53
C PHE A 107 -1.80 -3.25 -5.05
N LEU A 108 -0.60 -3.29 -5.60
CA LEU A 108 0.05 -2.15 -6.24
C LEU A 108 0.27 -2.45 -7.71
N ARG A 109 -0.21 -1.54 -8.57
CA ARG A 109 -0.12 -1.67 -10.02
C ARG A 109 0.35 -0.37 -10.66
N ILE A 110 1.25 -0.50 -11.62
CA ILE A 110 1.74 0.59 -12.44
C ILE A 110 1.45 0.25 -13.89
N ARG A 111 0.74 1.12 -14.60
CA ARG A 111 0.43 0.91 -16.01
C ARG A 111 0.64 2.16 -16.85
N SER A 112 0.92 1.95 -18.13
CA SER A 112 0.91 3.01 -19.13
C SER A 112 -0.51 3.40 -19.48
N LEU A 113 -0.69 4.66 -19.88
CA LEU A 113 -1.92 5.16 -20.47
C LEU A 113 -1.73 5.32 -21.99
N SER A 114 -2.72 4.88 -22.77
CA SER A 114 -2.81 5.18 -24.19
C SER A 114 -3.03 6.68 -24.42
N ASN A 115 -2.83 7.14 -25.66
CA ASN A 115 -3.08 8.54 -26.01
C ASN A 115 -4.53 8.96 -25.77
N VAL A 116 -5.47 8.05 -26.01
CA VAL A 116 -6.90 8.30 -25.77
C VAL A 116 -7.18 8.46 -24.29
N GLU A 117 -6.71 7.50 -23.45
CA GLU A 117 -6.90 7.57 -22.01
C GLU A 117 -6.30 8.85 -21.42
N ARG A 118 -5.09 9.25 -21.83
CA ARG A 118 -4.43 10.48 -21.32
C ARG A 118 -5.26 11.74 -21.50
N ASN A 119 -6.01 11.83 -22.61
CA ASN A 119 -6.85 12.99 -22.90
C ASN A 119 -8.17 12.96 -22.12
N LEU A 120 -8.63 11.78 -21.68
CA LEU A 120 -9.91 11.56 -21.00
C LEU A 120 -9.77 11.48 -19.48
N VAL A 121 -8.55 11.31 -18.95
CA VAL A 121 -8.36 11.20 -17.49
C VAL A 121 -8.83 12.47 -16.77
N SER A 122 -9.73 12.26 -15.83
CA SER A 122 -10.26 13.24 -14.88
C SER A 122 -10.21 12.66 -13.46
N PHE A 123 -10.48 13.46 -12.43
CA PHE A 123 -10.59 12.94 -11.06
C PHE A 123 -11.66 11.84 -10.94
N ASN A 124 -12.79 11.95 -11.63
CA ASN A 124 -13.82 10.92 -11.65
C ASN A 124 -13.27 9.61 -12.25
N SER A 125 -12.57 9.66 -13.38
CA SER A 125 -11.97 8.45 -13.96
C SER A 125 -10.87 7.83 -13.08
N LEU A 126 -10.21 8.61 -12.22
CA LEU A 126 -9.28 8.09 -11.20
C LEU A 126 -10.03 7.40 -10.05
N ARG A 127 -11.20 7.92 -9.64
CA ARG A 127 -12.08 7.26 -8.67
C ARG A 127 -12.60 5.92 -9.19
N ASP A 128 -12.87 5.84 -10.49
CA ASP A 128 -13.56 4.71 -11.15
C ASP A 128 -12.62 3.57 -11.59
N VAL A 129 -11.36 3.57 -11.14
CA VAL A 129 -10.36 2.58 -11.59
C VAL A 129 -10.75 1.14 -11.20
N ILE A 130 -11.41 0.94 -10.07
CA ILE A 130 -11.79 -0.40 -9.56
C ILE A 130 -13.29 -0.64 -9.70
N VAL A 131 -14.11 0.32 -9.29
CA VAL A 131 -15.57 0.28 -9.32
C VAL A 131 -16.09 1.65 -9.79
N PRO A 132 -17.32 1.80 -10.26
CA PRO A 132 -17.86 3.08 -10.72
C PRO A 132 -18.19 4.00 -9.55
N LEU A 133 -17.16 4.34 -8.75
CA LEU A 133 -17.30 5.08 -7.49
C LEU A 133 -17.92 6.46 -7.69
N SER A 134 -17.54 7.17 -8.76
CA SER A 134 -18.07 8.51 -9.01
C SER A 134 -19.59 8.49 -9.20
N SER A 135 -20.13 7.46 -9.86
CA SER A 135 -21.56 7.30 -10.06
C SER A 135 -22.32 6.90 -8.78
N TRP A 136 -21.65 6.30 -7.81
CA TRP A 136 -22.22 6.04 -6.49
C TRP A 136 -22.23 7.29 -5.62
N ILE A 137 -21.19 8.12 -5.73
CA ILE A 137 -21.08 9.39 -4.99
C ILE A 137 -22.15 10.39 -5.47
N ASP A 138 -22.34 10.53 -6.77
CA ASP A 138 -23.30 11.49 -7.34
C ASP A 138 -24.74 10.96 -7.42
N GLY A 139 -24.96 9.68 -7.07
CA GLY A 139 -26.28 9.04 -7.04
C GLY A 139 -26.82 8.66 -8.42
N SER A 140 -26.03 8.76 -9.51
CA SER A 140 -26.45 8.33 -10.85
C SER A 140 -26.52 6.80 -10.99
N SER A 141 -25.90 6.08 -10.07
CA SER A 141 -26.00 4.64 -9.90
C SER A 141 -26.09 4.31 -8.41
N THR A 142 -26.72 3.20 -8.05
CA THR A 142 -26.91 2.80 -6.66
C THR A 142 -26.34 1.42 -6.39
N ILE A 143 -25.79 1.24 -5.21
CA ILE A 143 -25.43 -0.05 -4.63
C ILE A 143 -26.04 -0.12 -3.22
N PRO A 144 -26.67 -1.24 -2.79
CA PRO A 144 -27.48 -1.29 -1.57
C PRO A 144 -26.75 -0.87 -0.30
N ARG A 145 -25.46 -1.20 -0.20
CA ARG A 145 -24.61 -0.82 0.94
C ARG A 145 -23.43 -0.02 0.42
N PHE A 146 -23.56 1.31 0.48
CA PHE A 146 -22.47 2.23 0.12
C PHE A 146 -22.31 3.29 1.20
N THR A 147 -21.09 3.45 1.67
CA THR A 147 -20.71 4.53 2.60
C THR A 147 -19.33 5.05 2.17
N LEU A 148 -19.26 6.31 1.80
CA LEU A 148 -18.02 7.00 1.53
C LEU A 148 -17.39 7.40 2.86
N LEU A 149 -16.15 6.96 3.12
CA LEU A 149 -15.40 7.23 4.35
C LEU A 149 -14.36 8.33 4.16
N ALA A 150 -13.73 8.39 2.98
CA ALA A 150 -12.78 9.43 2.60
C ALA A 150 -12.79 9.60 1.07
N ASP A 151 -12.56 10.82 0.59
CA ASP A 151 -12.36 11.15 -0.83
C ASP A 151 -11.57 12.45 -0.93
N ASP A 152 -10.25 12.31 -1.01
CA ASP A 152 -9.31 13.42 -0.93
C ASP A 152 -8.43 13.48 -2.18
N GLU A 153 -8.05 14.69 -2.59
CA GLU A 153 -7.00 14.87 -3.58
C GLU A 153 -5.63 14.61 -2.95
N VAL A 154 -4.77 13.88 -3.66
CA VAL A 154 -3.40 13.60 -3.24
C VAL A 154 -2.41 14.21 -4.22
N THR A 155 -1.30 14.72 -3.66
CA THR A 155 -0.20 15.27 -4.44
C THR A 155 1.09 14.59 -4.02
N GLU A 156 1.73 13.94 -4.98
CA GLU A 156 3.04 13.32 -4.87
C GLU A 156 4.05 14.09 -5.72
N LYS A 157 5.35 13.93 -5.46
CA LYS A 157 6.39 14.55 -6.28
C LYS A 157 6.27 14.16 -7.75
N GLY A 158 5.89 12.91 -8.01
CA GLY A 158 5.77 12.33 -9.35
C GLY A 158 4.40 12.50 -10.03
N GLY A 159 3.41 13.09 -9.35
CA GLY A 159 2.07 13.23 -9.91
C GLY A 159 1.02 13.70 -8.92
N SER A 160 -0.23 13.69 -9.36
CA SER A 160 -1.39 14.01 -8.52
C SER A 160 -2.53 13.03 -8.79
N GLY A 161 -3.46 12.92 -7.85
CA GLY A 161 -4.52 11.95 -7.97
C GLY A 161 -5.56 12.04 -6.87
N VAL A 162 -6.17 10.89 -6.54
CA VAL A 162 -7.20 10.78 -5.52
C VAL A 162 -6.92 9.62 -4.58
N HIS A 163 -7.26 9.82 -3.32
CA HIS A 163 -7.42 8.77 -2.32
C HIS A 163 -8.90 8.65 -1.99
N SER A 164 -9.44 7.45 -2.07
CA SER A 164 -10.85 7.21 -1.72
C SER A 164 -10.94 5.95 -0.88
N ARG A 165 -11.65 6.05 0.26
CA ARG A 165 -11.97 4.90 1.12
C ARG A 165 -13.48 4.79 1.25
N PHE A 166 -14.03 3.61 1.04
CA PHE A 166 -15.47 3.39 1.07
C PHE A 166 -15.82 1.95 1.41
N VAL A 167 -17.01 1.79 1.98
CA VAL A 167 -17.65 0.49 2.21
C VAL A 167 -18.68 0.25 1.12
N PHE A 168 -18.72 -0.96 0.59
CA PHE A 168 -19.76 -1.35 -0.37
C PHE A 168 -20.04 -2.85 -0.31
N GLY A 169 -21.21 -3.24 -0.81
CA GLY A 169 -21.59 -4.65 -0.89
C GLY A 169 -23.05 -4.84 -1.28
N PRO A 170 -23.45 -6.07 -1.62
CA PRO A 170 -24.85 -6.42 -1.79
C PRO A 170 -25.62 -6.32 -0.46
N ALA A 171 -26.94 -6.15 -0.54
CA ALA A 171 -27.80 -5.94 0.64
C ALA A 171 -27.69 -7.05 1.69
N GLU A 172 -27.60 -8.31 1.24
CA GLU A 172 -27.65 -9.51 2.08
C GLU A 172 -26.29 -10.22 2.26
N ALA A 173 -25.20 -9.62 1.76
CA ALA A 173 -23.87 -10.18 1.92
C ALA A 173 -22.98 -9.30 2.80
N THR A 174 -21.89 -9.85 3.28
CA THR A 174 -20.86 -9.09 4.00
C THR A 174 -20.34 -7.96 3.14
N ALA A 175 -20.36 -6.73 3.66
CA ALA A 175 -19.76 -5.59 2.98
C ALA A 175 -18.24 -5.67 3.04
N GLN A 176 -17.58 -5.05 2.09
CA GLN A 176 -16.14 -4.87 2.10
C GLN A 176 -15.77 -3.40 2.17
N THR A 177 -14.66 -3.12 2.81
CA THR A 177 -13.99 -1.83 2.73
C THR A 177 -12.93 -1.90 1.63
N LEU A 178 -12.95 -0.91 0.78
CA LEU A 178 -11.92 -0.67 -0.23
C LEU A 178 -11.30 0.69 0.02
N ASP A 179 -9.98 0.71 0.06
CA ASP A 179 -9.15 1.90 0.16
C ASP A 179 -8.26 1.93 -1.08
N GLN A 180 -8.37 2.97 -1.88
CA GLN A 180 -7.58 3.12 -3.09
C GLN A 180 -6.88 4.48 -3.12
N THR A 181 -5.62 4.48 -3.57
CA THR A 181 -4.90 5.69 -3.95
C THR A 181 -4.48 5.55 -5.39
N VAL A 182 -4.93 6.48 -6.22
CA VAL A 182 -4.66 6.48 -7.66
C VAL A 182 -3.96 7.78 -8.03
N VAL A 183 -2.72 7.68 -8.52
CA VAL A 183 -1.89 8.83 -8.90
C VAL A 183 -1.63 8.79 -10.39
N LEU A 184 -1.88 9.91 -11.07
CA LEU A 184 -1.51 10.15 -12.46
C LEU A 184 -0.16 10.87 -12.50
N SER A 185 0.80 10.34 -13.27
CA SER A 185 2.12 10.98 -13.43
C SER A 185 2.01 12.41 -13.99
N ASN A 186 2.98 13.27 -13.65
CA ASN A 186 3.03 14.65 -14.13
C ASN A 186 2.97 14.77 -15.67
N ASP A 187 3.55 13.80 -16.39
CA ASP A 187 3.50 13.73 -17.86
C ASP A 187 2.21 13.06 -18.40
N ARG A 188 1.28 12.67 -17.51
CA ARG A 188 0.00 12.01 -17.80
C ARG A 188 0.12 10.68 -18.57
N ARG A 189 1.26 9.99 -18.49
CA ARG A 189 1.53 8.75 -19.25
C ARG A 189 1.47 7.49 -18.41
N THR A 190 1.50 7.63 -17.10
CA THR A 190 1.55 6.49 -16.17
C THR A 190 0.52 6.65 -15.07
N LEU A 191 -0.17 5.58 -14.78
CA LEU A 191 -1.10 5.48 -13.66
C LEU A 191 -0.49 4.55 -12.59
N TYR A 192 -0.46 5.03 -11.37
CA TYR A 192 -0.04 4.29 -10.18
C TYR A 192 -1.28 4.03 -9.33
N VAL A 193 -1.53 2.77 -9.02
CA VAL A 193 -2.76 2.35 -8.35
C VAL A 193 -2.39 1.49 -7.15
N LEU A 194 -2.65 1.98 -5.95
CA LEU A 194 -2.63 1.21 -4.72
C LEU A 194 -4.07 0.89 -4.33
N VAL A 195 -4.36 -0.37 -4.06
CA VAL A 195 -5.66 -0.83 -3.57
C VAL A 195 -5.46 -1.70 -2.35
N MET A 196 -6.21 -1.43 -1.30
CA MET A 196 -6.28 -2.25 -0.11
C MET A 196 -7.73 -2.62 0.15
N ARG A 197 -8.00 -3.88 0.44
CA ARG A 197 -9.37 -4.32 0.67
C ARG A 197 -9.45 -5.58 1.52
N CYS A 198 -10.52 -5.70 2.25
CA CYS A 198 -11.06 -6.93 2.84
C CYS A 198 -12.49 -6.64 3.36
N THR A 199 -13.12 -7.60 4.04
CA THR A 199 -14.42 -7.33 4.70
C THR A 199 -14.33 -6.13 5.64
N GLU A 200 -15.46 -5.45 5.88
CA GLU A 200 -15.53 -4.29 6.76
C GLU A 200 -14.93 -4.59 8.15
N THR A 201 -15.31 -5.71 8.75
CA THR A 201 -14.77 -6.17 10.04
C THR A 201 -13.25 -6.44 9.97
N CYS A 202 -12.78 -7.09 8.90
CA CYS A 202 -11.35 -7.32 8.68
C CYS A 202 -10.59 -5.99 8.57
N PHE A 203 -11.13 -5.02 7.84
CA PHE A 203 -10.49 -3.72 7.66
C PHE A 203 -10.38 -2.96 8.97
N GLU A 204 -11.46 -2.96 9.78
CA GLU A 204 -11.48 -2.35 11.11
C GLU A 204 -10.44 -2.97 12.05
N GLN A 205 -10.32 -4.31 12.05
CA GLN A 205 -9.33 -5.02 12.86
C GLN A 205 -7.87 -4.77 12.43
N ASN A 206 -7.65 -4.41 11.17
CA ASN A 206 -6.32 -4.20 10.59
C ASN A 206 -6.03 -2.73 10.24
N HIS A 207 -6.90 -1.79 10.64
CA HIS A 207 -6.82 -0.39 10.19
C HIS A 207 -5.45 0.24 10.48
N GLU A 208 -4.86 0.03 11.66
CA GLU A 208 -3.56 0.62 12.00
C GLU A 208 -2.42 0.21 11.04
N VAL A 209 -2.40 -1.06 10.62
CA VAL A 209 -1.36 -1.53 9.69
C VAL A 209 -1.67 -1.08 8.27
N LEU A 210 -2.95 -1.09 7.86
CA LEU A 210 -3.37 -0.63 6.54
C LEU A 210 -3.13 0.87 6.36
N ASP A 211 -3.43 1.68 7.37
CA ASP A 211 -3.16 3.13 7.36
C ASP A 211 -1.65 3.43 7.26
N LYS A 212 -0.80 2.66 7.95
CA LYS A 212 0.66 2.77 7.83
C LYS A 212 1.15 2.39 6.43
N ILE A 213 0.55 1.36 5.82
CA ILE A 213 0.87 0.96 4.44
C ILE A 213 0.44 2.07 3.48
N ALA A 214 -0.80 2.58 3.57
CA ALA A 214 -1.29 3.68 2.75
C ALA A 214 -0.38 4.92 2.85
N ALA A 215 -0.06 5.35 4.07
CA ALA A 215 0.80 6.51 4.33
C ALA A 215 2.24 6.34 3.82
N SER A 216 2.69 5.11 3.59
CA SER A 216 4.02 4.82 3.07
C SER A 216 4.11 4.83 1.54
N PHE A 217 2.96 4.86 0.86
CA PHE A 217 2.92 4.88 -0.60
C PHE A 217 3.44 6.21 -1.11
N THR A 218 4.47 6.16 -1.95
CA THR A 218 5.07 7.37 -2.54
C THR A 218 5.37 7.16 -4.01
N VAL A 219 5.20 8.23 -4.78
CA VAL A 219 5.51 8.31 -6.21
C VAL A 219 6.42 9.52 -6.45
N HIS A 220 7.69 9.26 -6.72
CA HIS A 220 8.67 10.33 -6.96
C HIS A 220 8.71 10.78 -8.43
N GLY A 221 8.22 9.93 -9.35
CA GLY A 221 8.29 10.15 -10.79
C GLY A 221 9.71 9.90 -11.35
N LYS A 222 9.86 10.22 -12.63
CA LYS A 222 11.15 10.17 -13.33
C LYS A 222 11.91 11.47 -13.14
#